data_ec5bcf5f8511bc288278b92b86f54332
#
_entry.id   ec5bcf5f8511bc288278b92b86f54332
#
_cell.length_a   1.000
_cell.length_b   1.000
_cell.length_c   1.000
_cell.angle_alpha   90.00
_cell.angle_beta   90.00
_cell.angle_gamma   90.00
#
_symmetry.space_group_name_H-M   'P 1'
#
loop_
_entity.id
_entity.type
_entity.pdbx_description
1 polymer ?
#
loop_
_entity_poly.entity_id
_entity_poly.type
_entity_poly.pdbx_seq_one_letter_code
_entity_poly.pdbx_strand_id
1 'polypeptide(L)'
;MHYISHIIDRLLLPMTLKRNFLIFTFITLFTACTSTPFTELNSRDNFQLAEETTFKIQLNKDLLPVEMDPILIENLGDAAKGYLEGVGHQFFIDAAITIDVSVTTKEKIKYDDFRFYGYPRYRSYLYEPDRVNSVPEFFLRISVRDEELDKTLWTGLTKWRKGSSYAPTDIPSAEMLVENLLVNL
;
A
#
# COMPACT_ATOMS: atom_id res chain seq x y z
N MET A 1 32.87 29.18 52.08
CA MET A 1 32.29 29.95 50.96
C MET A 1 32.72 29.36 49.62
N HIS A 2 32.82 28.03 49.49
CA HIS A 2 33.32 27.30 48.27
C HIS A 2 32.35 26.30 47.68
N TYR A 3 31.11 26.21 48.14
CA TYR A 3 30.14 25.18 47.69
C TYR A 3 29.13 25.67 46.63
N ILE A 4 29.06 26.95 46.38
CA ILE A 4 28.04 27.52 45.40
C ILE A 4 28.61 27.60 43.99
N SER A 5 29.93 27.61 43.82
CA SER A 5 30.58 27.72 42.51
C SER A 5 30.41 26.46 41.65
N HIS A 6 30.32 25.26 42.29
CA HIS A 6 30.26 23.99 41.55
C HIS A 6 28.85 23.65 40.94
N ILE A 7 27.80 24.35 41.38
CA ILE A 7 26.43 24.05 40.87
C ILE A 7 26.14 24.89 39.63
N ILE A 8 26.77 26.07 39.50
CA ILE A 8 26.54 26.99 38.36
C ILE A 8 27.24 26.48 37.11
N ASP A 9 28.38 25.83 37.22
CA ASP A 9 29.12 25.27 36.06
C ASP A 9 28.45 24.08 35.37
N ARG A 10 27.54 23.36 36.08
CA ARG A 10 26.77 22.27 35.48
C ARG A 10 25.52 22.72 34.71
N LEU A 11 25.10 23.95 34.86
CA LEU A 11 23.91 24.51 34.16
C LEU A 11 24.25 25.21 32.84
N LEU A 12 25.53 25.42 32.57
CA LEU A 12 26.02 25.98 31.30
C LEU A 12 26.43 24.86 30.34
N LEU A 13 25.50 23.94 30.04
CA LEU A 13 25.64 23.19 28.80
C LEU A 13 25.78 24.21 27.65
N PRO A 14 26.81 24.10 26.83
CA PRO A 14 27.06 25.06 25.78
C PRO A 14 25.79 25.21 24.91
N MET A 15 25.40 26.46 24.64
CA MET A 15 24.18 26.79 23.89
C MET A 15 24.05 26.02 22.59
N THR A 16 25.16 25.60 22.01
CA THR A 16 25.26 24.77 20.83
C THR A 16 24.71 23.35 21.05
N LEU A 17 24.92 22.75 22.25
CA LEU A 17 24.45 21.39 22.57
C LEU A 17 22.93 21.39 22.76
N LYS A 18 22.38 22.44 23.41
CA LYS A 18 20.90 22.60 23.55
C LYS A 18 20.21 22.81 22.20
N ARG A 19 20.83 23.60 21.32
CA ARG A 19 20.33 23.86 19.96
C ARG A 19 20.33 22.58 19.12
N ASN A 20 21.41 21.81 19.17
CA ASN A 20 21.51 20.57 18.41
C ASN A 20 20.57 19.49 18.95
N PHE A 21 20.37 19.41 20.27
CA PHE A 21 19.42 18.49 20.88
C PHE A 21 17.98 18.84 20.50
N LEU A 22 17.62 20.12 20.45
CA LEU A 22 16.29 20.59 20.05
C LEU A 22 16.01 20.32 18.57
N ILE A 23 17.01 20.50 17.69
CA ILE A 23 16.92 20.17 16.27
C ILE A 23 16.78 18.66 16.08
N PHE A 24 17.54 17.84 16.81
CA PHE A 24 17.46 16.38 16.72
C PHE A 24 16.10 15.85 17.19
N THR A 25 15.56 16.40 18.28
CA THR A 25 14.22 16.05 18.77
C THR A 25 13.12 16.47 17.78
N PHE A 26 13.30 17.60 17.08
CA PHE A 26 12.34 18.06 16.09
C PHE A 26 12.34 17.19 14.82
N ILE A 27 13.51 16.70 14.41
CA ILE A 27 13.63 15.78 13.25
C ILE A 27 12.96 14.42 13.54
N THR A 28 13.05 13.91 14.76
CA THR A 28 12.43 12.62 15.13
C THR A 28 10.90 12.69 15.21
N LEU A 29 10.31 13.88 15.37
CA LEU A 29 8.85 14.05 15.38
C LEU A 29 8.20 13.99 13.99
N PHE A 30 8.98 14.11 12.91
CA PHE A 30 8.50 14.02 11.53
C PHE A 30 8.53 12.60 10.94
N THR A 31 8.94 11.56 11.70
CA THR A 31 8.70 10.17 11.29
C THR A 31 7.21 9.85 11.44
N ALA A 32 6.41 10.57 10.66
CA ALA A 32 4.97 10.45 10.65
C ALA A 32 4.57 9.07 10.13
N CYS A 33 3.58 8.49 10.75
CA CYS A 33 2.90 7.27 10.36
C CYS A 33 2.68 7.18 8.85
N THR A 34 3.52 6.46 8.14
CA THR A 34 3.19 5.99 6.81
C THR A 34 2.17 4.87 7.00
N SER A 35 0.92 5.13 6.66
CA SER A 35 -0.08 4.07 6.61
C SER A 35 0.34 3.09 5.52
N THR A 36 0.67 1.86 5.91
CA THR A 36 0.96 0.79 4.95
C THR A 36 -0.34 0.32 4.30
N PRO A 37 -0.35 0.03 3.00
CA PRO A 37 -1.50 -0.56 2.35
C PRO A 37 -1.83 -1.92 2.97
N PHE A 38 -3.12 -2.28 2.96
CA PHE A 38 -3.55 -3.61 3.38
C PHE A 38 -2.96 -4.65 2.43
N THR A 39 -2.33 -5.69 2.99
CA THR A 39 -1.71 -6.78 2.22
C THR A 39 -2.17 -8.11 2.78
N GLU A 40 -2.60 -9.02 1.91
CA GLU A 40 -2.93 -10.40 2.23
C GLU A 40 -2.10 -11.31 1.32
N LEU A 41 -1.34 -12.23 1.91
CA LEU A 41 -0.43 -13.12 1.21
C LEU A 41 -0.82 -14.56 1.47
N ASN A 42 -0.84 -15.38 0.43
CA ASN A 42 -1.04 -16.82 0.51
C ASN A 42 0.04 -17.52 -0.30
N SER A 43 0.66 -18.52 0.29
CA SER A 43 1.74 -19.30 -0.32
C SER A 43 1.47 -20.78 -0.15
N ARG A 44 1.68 -21.55 -1.21
CA ARG A 44 1.61 -23.02 -1.15
C ARG A 44 2.95 -23.53 -0.62
N ASP A 45 2.91 -24.35 0.43
CA ASP A 45 4.08 -25.06 0.98
C ASP A 45 5.26 -24.11 1.31
N ASN A 46 4.96 -22.87 1.73
CA ASN A 46 5.94 -21.80 1.94
C ASN A 46 6.80 -21.53 0.69
N PHE A 47 6.15 -21.52 -0.47
CA PHE A 47 6.82 -21.23 -1.74
C PHE A 47 7.58 -19.91 -1.67
N GLN A 48 8.80 -19.94 -2.17
CA GLN A 48 9.63 -18.78 -2.44
C GLN A 48 10.17 -18.92 -3.85
N LEU A 49 10.23 -17.81 -4.56
CA LEU A 49 10.79 -17.80 -5.90
C LEU A 49 12.30 -18.05 -5.82
N ALA A 50 12.79 -19.10 -6.51
CA ALA A 50 14.21 -19.45 -6.50
C ALA A 50 15.04 -18.33 -7.15
N GLU A 51 16.28 -18.15 -6.68
CA GLU A 51 17.21 -17.18 -7.27
C GLU A 51 17.37 -17.43 -8.78
N GLU A 52 17.52 -16.34 -9.55
CA GLU A 52 17.69 -16.38 -11.02
C GLU A 52 16.55 -17.05 -11.80
N THR A 53 15.35 -17.20 -11.19
CA THR A 53 14.20 -17.76 -11.89
C THR A 53 13.83 -16.91 -13.10
N THR A 54 13.53 -17.58 -14.22
CA THR A 54 12.93 -16.91 -15.39
C THR A 54 11.43 -16.81 -15.22
N PHE A 55 10.86 -15.65 -15.57
CA PHE A 55 9.44 -15.38 -15.45
C PHE A 55 8.90 -14.59 -16.64
N LYS A 56 7.58 -14.66 -16.85
CA LYS A 56 6.85 -13.77 -17.75
C LYS A 56 5.72 -13.05 -17.00
N ILE A 57 5.31 -11.90 -17.52
CA ILE A 57 4.19 -11.12 -16.99
C ILE A 57 2.96 -11.35 -17.85
N GLN A 58 1.85 -11.64 -17.23
CA GLN A 58 0.54 -11.70 -17.86
C GLN A 58 -0.41 -10.69 -17.21
N LEU A 59 -0.94 -9.77 -18.03
CA LEU A 59 -1.91 -8.78 -17.59
C LEU A 59 -3.32 -9.27 -17.90
N ASN A 60 -4.15 -9.45 -16.87
CA ASN A 60 -5.54 -9.83 -17.07
C ASN A 60 -6.39 -8.57 -17.31
N LYS A 61 -6.50 -8.15 -18.56
CA LYS A 61 -7.27 -6.97 -18.98
C LYS A 61 -8.78 -7.23 -19.04
N ASP A 62 -9.22 -8.46 -19.12
CA ASP A 62 -10.64 -8.82 -19.23
C ASP A 62 -11.42 -8.55 -17.93
N LEU A 63 -10.74 -8.56 -16.79
CA LEU A 63 -11.31 -8.27 -15.47
C LEU A 63 -11.20 -6.80 -15.07
N LEU A 64 -10.62 -5.96 -15.93
CA LEU A 64 -10.38 -4.55 -15.60
C LEU A 64 -11.71 -3.81 -15.43
N PRO A 65 -11.94 -3.14 -14.28
CA PRO A 65 -13.11 -2.31 -14.09
C PRO A 65 -13.21 -1.18 -15.11
N VAL A 66 -14.41 -0.88 -15.57
CA VAL A 66 -14.66 0.17 -16.60
C VAL A 66 -14.18 1.56 -16.13
N GLU A 67 -14.16 1.78 -14.81
CA GLU A 67 -13.72 3.04 -14.20
C GLU A 67 -12.21 3.18 -14.10
N MET A 68 -11.47 2.14 -14.46
CA MET A 68 -10.01 2.11 -14.37
C MET A 68 -9.37 2.37 -15.73
N ASP A 69 -8.36 3.24 -15.72
CA ASP A 69 -7.54 3.49 -16.90
C ASP A 69 -6.71 2.23 -17.24
N PRO A 70 -6.78 1.72 -18.49
CA PRO A 70 -5.95 0.60 -18.93
C PRO A 70 -4.45 0.81 -18.76
N ILE A 71 -3.97 2.05 -18.79
CA ILE A 71 -2.56 2.39 -18.57
C ILE A 71 -2.12 1.98 -17.15
N LEU A 72 -3.03 2.02 -16.19
CA LEU A 72 -2.71 1.67 -14.81
C LEU A 72 -2.30 0.21 -14.64
N ILE A 73 -3.00 -0.73 -15.28
CA ILE A 73 -2.63 -2.16 -15.20
C ILE A 73 -1.30 -2.42 -15.93
N GLU A 74 -1.00 -1.65 -16.97
CA GLU A 74 0.29 -1.71 -17.65
C GLU A 74 1.41 -1.22 -16.72
N ASN A 75 1.24 -0.08 -16.05
CA ASN A 75 2.18 0.42 -15.06
C ASN A 75 2.40 -0.57 -13.90
N LEU A 76 1.35 -1.25 -13.43
CA LEU A 76 1.46 -2.29 -12.40
C LEU A 76 2.25 -3.51 -12.90
N GLY A 77 2.07 -3.89 -14.15
CA GLY A 77 2.84 -4.97 -14.78
C GLY A 77 4.31 -4.61 -14.95
N ASP A 78 4.58 -3.38 -15.41
CA ASP A 78 5.95 -2.88 -15.57
C ASP A 78 6.66 -2.75 -14.22
N ALA A 79 5.94 -2.30 -13.18
CA ALA A 79 6.44 -2.25 -11.82
C ALA A 79 6.77 -3.66 -11.28
N ALA A 80 5.90 -4.66 -11.53
CA ALA A 80 6.17 -6.04 -11.12
C ALA A 80 7.39 -6.63 -11.84
N LYS A 81 7.51 -6.36 -13.13
CA LYS A 81 8.69 -6.75 -13.91
C LYS A 81 9.96 -6.10 -13.36
N GLY A 82 9.95 -4.78 -13.21
CA GLY A 82 11.11 -4.03 -12.73
C GLY A 82 11.55 -4.46 -11.33
N TYR A 83 10.61 -4.73 -10.41
CA TYR A 83 10.92 -5.25 -9.08
C TYR A 83 11.62 -6.61 -9.15
N LEU A 84 11.06 -7.57 -9.91
CA LEU A 84 11.60 -8.92 -10.01
C LEU A 84 12.97 -8.94 -10.69
N GLU A 85 13.17 -8.14 -11.75
CA GLU A 85 14.48 -7.96 -12.38
C GLU A 85 15.49 -7.32 -11.40
N GLY A 86 15.03 -6.36 -10.57
CA GLY A 86 15.85 -5.70 -9.56
C GLY A 86 16.35 -6.64 -8.44
N VAL A 87 15.60 -7.70 -8.12
CA VAL A 87 15.99 -8.72 -7.13
C VAL A 87 16.70 -9.93 -7.76
N GLY A 88 16.98 -9.90 -9.09
CA GLY A 88 17.84 -10.86 -9.77
C GLY A 88 17.12 -11.91 -10.61
N HIS A 89 15.80 -11.84 -10.76
CA HIS A 89 15.07 -12.72 -11.67
C HIS A 89 15.16 -12.20 -13.13
N GLN A 90 14.89 -13.05 -14.10
CA GLN A 90 15.03 -12.70 -15.51
C GLN A 90 13.70 -12.78 -16.24
N PHE A 91 13.32 -11.69 -16.91
CA PHE A 91 12.15 -11.71 -17.78
C PHE A 91 12.42 -12.51 -19.05
N PHE A 92 11.57 -13.50 -19.33
CA PHE A 92 11.61 -14.29 -20.55
C PHE A 92 10.20 -14.65 -21.02
N ILE A 93 9.88 -14.41 -22.30
CA ILE A 93 8.52 -14.52 -22.82
C ILE A 93 7.96 -15.96 -22.77
N ASP A 94 8.85 -16.94 -22.87
CA ASP A 94 8.49 -18.37 -22.88
C ASP A 94 8.80 -19.03 -21.52
N ALA A 95 8.90 -18.24 -20.43
CA ALA A 95 9.14 -18.76 -19.10
C ALA A 95 7.97 -19.62 -18.62
N ALA A 96 8.29 -20.70 -17.87
CA ALA A 96 7.32 -21.57 -17.25
C ALA A 96 6.59 -20.88 -16.07
N ILE A 97 7.28 -19.96 -15.38
CA ILE A 97 6.69 -19.18 -14.28
C ILE A 97 6.01 -17.94 -14.85
N THR A 98 4.72 -17.84 -14.59
CA THR A 98 3.89 -16.69 -15.00
C THR A 98 3.52 -15.88 -13.77
N ILE A 99 3.74 -14.57 -13.85
CA ILE A 99 3.27 -13.58 -12.89
C ILE A 99 2.00 -12.94 -13.45
N ASP A 100 0.85 -13.40 -12.94
CA ASP A 100 -0.45 -12.86 -13.34
C ASP A 100 -0.76 -11.61 -12.53
N VAL A 101 -1.02 -10.50 -13.22
CA VAL A 101 -1.44 -9.22 -12.62
C VAL A 101 -2.89 -8.96 -13.00
N SER A 102 -3.75 -8.83 -12.00
CA SER A 102 -5.17 -8.55 -12.21
C SER A 102 -5.69 -7.48 -11.25
N VAL A 103 -6.60 -6.66 -11.75
CA VAL A 103 -7.31 -5.67 -10.93
C VAL A 103 -8.80 -5.90 -11.05
N THR A 104 -9.47 -5.93 -9.90
CA THR A 104 -10.92 -6.08 -9.80
C THR A 104 -11.49 -4.99 -8.91
N THR A 105 -12.82 -4.80 -8.95
CA THR A 105 -13.52 -3.84 -8.09
C THR A 105 -14.62 -4.52 -7.30
N LYS A 106 -14.90 -3.95 -6.12
CA LYS A 106 -16.05 -4.31 -5.31
C LYS A 106 -16.69 -3.04 -4.77
N GLU A 107 -17.98 -2.90 -4.97
CA GLU A 107 -18.72 -1.83 -4.34
C GLU A 107 -18.86 -2.07 -2.84
N LYS A 108 -18.45 -1.09 -2.06
CA LYS A 108 -18.71 -1.06 -0.62
C LYS A 108 -19.83 -0.09 -0.34
N ILE A 109 -20.98 -0.62 0.06
CA ILE A 109 -22.12 0.18 0.47
C ILE A 109 -21.82 0.75 1.87
N LYS A 110 -21.74 2.07 1.98
CA LYS A 110 -21.69 2.78 3.27
C LYS A 110 -23.08 3.29 3.57
N TYR A 111 -23.61 2.86 4.69
CA TYR A 111 -24.76 3.48 5.30
C TYR A 111 -24.26 4.60 6.20
N ASP A 112 -24.46 5.83 5.84
CA ASP A 112 -24.21 6.96 6.72
C ASP A 112 -25.37 7.02 7.72
N ASP A 113 -25.18 6.37 8.87
CA ASP A 113 -26.10 6.47 10.00
C ASP A 113 -25.99 7.90 10.57
N PHE A 114 -26.74 8.83 10.01
CA PHE A 114 -26.92 10.16 10.56
C PHE A 114 -27.72 10.05 11.86
N ARG A 115 -27.06 9.67 12.95
CA ARG A 115 -27.58 9.86 14.30
C ARG A 115 -27.56 11.34 14.61
N PHE A 116 -28.65 11.99 14.28
CA PHE A 116 -28.88 13.37 14.68
C PHE A 116 -29.00 13.43 16.21
N TYR A 117 -27.93 13.84 16.88
CA TYR A 117 -28.00 14.32 18.27
C TYR A 117 -28.63 15.72 18.27
N GLY A 118 -29.91 15.81 17.99
CA GLY A 118 -30.67 17.06 17.95
C GLY A 118 -31.84 17.00 18.91
N TYR A 119 -32.06 18.07 19.62
CA TYR A 119 -33.14 18.30 20.58
C TYR A 119 -34.51 17.81 20.08
N PRO A 120 -35.35 17.19 20.94
CA PRO A 120 -36.59 16.49 20.54
C PRO A 120 -37.72 17.34 19.98
N ARG A 121 -37.58 18.66 19.87
CA ARG A 121 -38.68 19.57 19.54
C ARG A 121 -38.88 19.91 18.07
N TYR A 122 -37.99 19.47 17.16
CA TYR A 122 -38.08 19.74 15.71
C TYR A 122 -38.10 18.46 14.85
N ARG A 123 -38.89 17.47 15.23
CA ARG A 123 -38.80 16.11 14.67
C ARG A 123 -39.68 15.84 13.46
N SER A 124 -40.24 16.84 12.78
CA SER A 124 -41.29 16.49 11.80
C SER A 124 -41.09 16.84 10.33
N TYR A 125 -40.01 17.50 9.91
CA TYR A 125 -39.96 18.00 8.51
C TYR A 125 -38.70 17.71 7.69
N LEU A 126 -37.73 16.99 8.18
CA LEU A 126 -36.56 16.66 7.40
C LEU A 126 -36.27 15.14 7.51
N TYR A 127 -37.11 14.36 6.85
CA TYR A 127 -36.75 12.98 6.50
C TYR A 127 -35.81 13.09 5.29
N GLU A 128 -34.54 13.31 5.50
CA GLU A 128 -33.55 13.03 4.47
C GLU A 128 -33.40 11.51 4.38
N PRO A 129 -33.68 10.92 3.22
CA PRO A 129 -33.46 9.49 3.04
C PRO A 129 -31.98 9.19 3.27
N ASP A 130 -31.70 8.07 3.97
CA ASP A 130 -30.35 7.55 4.17
C ASP A 130 -29.59 7.60 2.85
N ARG A 131 -28.55 8.42 2.76
CA ARG A 131 -27.70 8.49 1.59
C ARG A 131 -26.85 7.26 1.55
N VAL A 132 -27.20 6.31 0.70
CA VAL A 132 -26.37 5.17 0.39
C VAL A 132 -25.24 5.66 -0.52
N ASN A 133 -24.07 5.84 0.05
CA ASN A 133 -22.85 6.16 -0.71
C ASN A 133 -22.12 4.86 -1.04
N SER A 134 -22.13 4.47 -2.31
CA SER A 134 -21.28 3.39 -2.81
C SER A 134 -19.89 3.97 -3.13
N VAL A 135 -18.86 3.42 -2.49
CA VAL A 135 -17.46 3.77 -2.78
C VAL A 135 -16.78 2.54 -3.34
N PRO A 136 -16.32 2.56 -4.59
CA PRO A 136 -15.60 1.43 -5.17
C PRO A 136 -14.28 1.20 -4.44
N GLU A 137 -14.05 -0.05 -4.02
CA GLU A 137 -12.74 -0.55 -3.59
C GLU A 137 -12.13 -1.34 -4.76
N PHE A 138 -10.89 -1.05 -5.07
CA PHE A 138 -10.11 -1.74 -6.09
C PHE A 138 -9.19 -2.75 -5.39
N PHE A 139 -8.99 -3.89 -6.03
CA PHE A 139 -8.16 -4.98 -5.53
C PHE A 139 -7.12 -5.33 -6.60
N LEU A 140 -5.85 -5.17 -6.27
CA LEU A 140 -4.74 -5.72 -7.05
C LEU A 140 -4.43 -7.11 -6.53
N ARG A 141 -4.46 -8.09 -7.42
CA ARG A 141 -3.95 -9.44 -7.15
C ARG A 141 -2.76 -9.70 -8.07
N ILE A 142 -1.67 -10.14 -7.46
CA ILE A 142 -0.52 -10.69 -8.17
C ILE A 142 -0.46 -12.18 -7.81
N SER A 143 -0.37 -13.05 -8.80
CA SER A 143 -0.28 -14.49 -8.60
C SER A 143 0.93 -15.04 -9.32
N VAL A 144 1.67 -15.92 -8.67
CA VAL A 144 2.74 -16.71 -9.29
C VAL A 144 2.18 -18.07 -9.65
N ARG A 145 2.23 -18.40 -10.94
CA ARG A 145 1.72 -19.64 -11.47
C ARG A 145 2.83 -20.41 -12.20
N ASP A 146 2.89 -21.68 -11.95
CA ASP A 146 3.69 -22.62 -12.71
C ASP A 146 2.81 -23.19 -13.82
N GLU A 147 3.14 -22.92 -15.09
CA GLU A 147 2.36 -23.40 -16.24
C GLU A 147 2.57 -24.89 -16.52
N GLU A 148 3.74 -25.43 -16.23
CA GLU A 148 4.03 -26.86 -16.44
C GLU A 148 3.22 -27.72 -15.47
N LEU A 149 3.09 -27.27 -14.23
CA LEU A 149 2.32 -27.96 -13.20
C LEU A 149 0.83 -27.55 -13.19
N ASP A 150 0.46 -26.51 -13.93
CA ASP A 150 -0.87 -25.86 -13.89
C ASP A 150 -1.30 -25.52 -12.46
N LYS A 151 -0.41 -24.91 -11.69
CA LYS A 151 -0.66 -24.59 -10.27
C LYS A 151 -0.29 -23.16 -9.94
N THR A 152 -1.15 -22.54 -9.14
CA THR A 152 -0.80 -21.28 -8.47
C THR A 152 0.01 -21.63 -7.23
N LEU A 153 1.20 -21.04 -7.14
CA LEU A 153 2.18 -21.27 -6.09
C LEU A 153 2.09 -20.21 -4.98
N TRP A 154 1.82 -18.98 -5.37
CA TRP A 154 1.74 -17.84 -4.47
C TRP A 154 0.73 -16.81 -4.97
N THR A 155 0.11 -16.08 -4.03
CA THR A 155 -0.77 -14.96 -4.34
C THR A 155 -0.61 -13.85 -3.31
N GLY A 156 -0.51 -12.61 -3.81
CA GLY A 156 -0.60 -11.40 -3.02
C GLY A 156 -1.82 -10.57 -3.41
N LEU A 157 -2.51 -10.04 -2.43
CA LEU A 157 -3.68 -9.19 -2.59
C LEU A 157 -3.49 -7.89 -1.82
N THR A 158 -3.69 -6.77 -2.48
CA THR A 158 -3.82 -5.47 -1.83
C THR A 158 -5.05 -4.73 -2.33
N LYS A 159 -5.47 -3.70 -1.61
CA LYS A 159 -6.65 -2.92 -1.98
C LYS A 159 -6.46 -1.44 -1.71
N TRP A 160 -7.12 -0.64 -2.52
CA TRP A 160 -7.19 0.81 -2.35
C TRP A 160 -8.57 1.35 -2.71
N ARG A 161 -8.79 2.61 -2.39
CA ARG A 161 -9.97 3.38 -2.82
C ARG A 161 -9.52 4.53 -3.71
N LYS A 162 -10.40 4.98 -4.56
CA LYS A 162 -10.18 6.20 -5.34
C LYS A 162 -9.88 7.36 -4.39
N GLY A 163 -8.75 8.04 -4.63
CA GLY A 163 -8.30 9.17 -3.81
C GLY A 163 -7.59 8.80 -2.49
N SER A 164 -7.30 7.52 -2.25
CA SER A 164 -6.39 7.14 -1.16
C SER A 164 -4.94 7.49 -1.50
N SER A 165 -4.11 7.69 -0.48
CA SER A 165 -2.69 8.04 -0.64
C SER A 165 -1.84 6.96 -1.32
N TYR A 166 -2.34 5.73 -1.36
CA TYR A 166 -1.68 4.59 -2.04
C TYR A 166 -2.47 4.12 -3.26
N ALA A 167 -3.39 4.94 -3.79
CA ALA A 167 -3.96 4.64 -5.09
C ALA A 167 -2.84 4.76 -6.13
N PRO A 168 -2.64 3.76 -7.01
CA PRO A 168 -1.58 3.78 -8.02
C PRO A 168 -1.97 4.75 -9.16
N THR A 169 -1.85 6.05 -8.90
CA THR A 169 -2.22 7.11 -9.85
C THR A 169 -1.10 7.47 -10.80
N ASP A 170 0.13 7.08 -10.47
CA ASP A 170 1.35 7.32 -11.23
C ASP A 170 2.32 6.14 -11.10
N ILE A 171 3.42 6.18 -11.83
CA ILE A 171 4.43 5.11 -11.82
C ILE A 171 5.00 4.88 -10.41
N PRO A 172 5.46 5.90 -9.65
CA PRO A 172 6.02 5.68 -8.32
C PRO A 172 5.03 5.05 -7.33
N SER A 173 3.74 5.40 -7.39
CA SER A 173 2.73 4.79 -6.52
C SER A 173 2.41 3.34 -6.95
N ALA A 174 2.47 3.02 -8.23
CA ALA A 174 2.36 1.65 -8.72
C ALA A 174 3.54 0.79 -8.26
N GLU A 175 4.77 1.29 -8.37
CA GLU A 175 5.99 0.64 -7.88
C GLU A 175 5.92 0.36 -6.38
N MET A 176 5.56 1.36 -5.56
CA MET A 176 5.40 1.20 -4.12
C MET A 176 4.35 0.13 -3.76
N LEU A 177 3.22 0.11 -4.48
CA LEU A 177 2.15 -0.85 -4.21
C LEU A 177 2.57 -2.28 -4.53
N VAL A 178 3.28 -2.48 -5.65
CA VAL A 178 3.81 -3.76 -6.10
C VAL A 178 4.94 -4.24 -5.19
N GLU A 179 5.88 -3.37 -4.83
CA GLU A 179 6.97 -3.69 -3.90
C GLU A 179 6.43 -4.20 -2.57
N ASN A 180 5.43 -3.53 -1.98
CA ASN A 180 4.79 -3.96 -0.74
C ASN A 180 4.15 -5.36 -0.84
N LEU A 181 3.72 -5.79 -2.03
CA LEU A 181 3.23 -7.15 -2.26
C LEU A 181 4.35 -8.15 -2.41
N LEU A 182 5.35 -7.85 -3.26
CA LEU A 182 6.36 -8.82 -3.71
C LEU A 182 7.54 -8.97 -2.74
N VAL A 183 7.69 -8.08 -1.75
CA VAL A 183 8.81 -8.12 -0.78
C VAL A 183 8.90 -9.44 0.00
N ASN A 184 7.85 -10.23 0.04
CA ASN A 184 7.80 -11.54 0.73
C ASN A 184 7.66 -12.71 -0.25
N LEU A 185 7.93 -12.53 -1.53
CA LEU A 185 7.96 -13.57 -2.56
C LEU A 185 9.34 -14.22 -2.62
#